data_ba93c5afc575eea59f244f4bbf82a112
#
_entry.id   ba93c5afc575eea59f244f4bbf82a112
#
_cell.length_a   1.000
_cell.length_b   1.000
_cell.length_c   1.000
_cell.angle_alpha   90.00
_cell.angle_beta   90.00
_cell.angle_gamma   90.00
#
_symmetry.space_group_name_H-M   'P 1'
#
loop_
_entity.id
_entity.type
_entity.pdbx_description
1 polymer ?
#
loop_
_entity_poly.entity_id
_entity_poly.type
_entity_poly.pdbx_seq_one_letter_code
_entity_poly.pdbx_strand_id
1 'polypeptide(L)'
;MIRAACLALLLWLLPVAAQAQVPATDAERCQALEGGRFAGLPGAATYIVKATLRPAANGKVAACAVEGYVNPTVNFAILLPVSNWNGRYMVRGCGGSCGTVALDLACLGHVRDGYACLHTDMGHRSTLIDNNWVDNNLQGLVDFGYRATHVTTVAGRAIIKAFYGTDPRYSYFFACSTGGRQGLIEAQRFPEDFNGIVAIAPVSLAPFGSHKAASVSEVDAFNLGPDGRPILPNRKTLLIHRAVVAACDKDDGIIDGLIGRPEQCRFKPAQLLCKTTDSRECLTAAQVGVAEKLYG
;
A
#
# COMPACT_ATOMS: atom_id res chain seq x y z
N MET A 1 -42.65 -80.57 13.63
CA MET A 1 -41.19 -80.51 13.46
C MET A 1 -40.94 -79.68 12.20
N ILE A 2 -40.65 -78.38 12.40
CA ILE A 2 -40.40 -77.41 11.32
C ILE A 2 -38.93 -77.09 11.37
N ARG A 3 -38.18 -77.44 10.33
CA ARG A 3 -36.73 -77.14 10.19
C ARG A 3 -36.63 -75.74 9.53
N ALA A 4 -36.09 -74.79 10.27
CA ALA A 4 -35.71 -73.48 9.75
C ALA A 4 -34.35 -73.57 9.06
N ALA A 5 -34.29 -73.19 7.79
CA ALA A 5 -33.05 -73.11 7.01
C ALA A 5 -32.53 -71.65 7.12
N CYS A 6 -31.40 -71.44 7.76
CA CYS A 6 -30.70 -70.15 7.76
C CYS A 6 -29.92 -70.00 6.45
N LEU A 7 -30.33 -69.06 5.57
CA LEU A 7 -29.52 -68.65 4.43
C LEU A 7 -28.52 -67.57 4.95
N ALA A 8 -27.22 -67.91 4.90
CA ALA A 8 -26.13 -67.01 5.15
C ALA A 8 -25.83 -66.23 3.86
N LEU A 9 -26.19 -64.88 3.84
CA LEU A 9 -25.75 -63.96 2.80
C LEU A 9 -24.28 -63.61 3.01
N LEU A 10 -23.39 -64.14 2.20
CA LEU A 10 -21.99 -63.71 2.08
C LEU A 10 -21.95 -62.38 1.27
N LEU A 11 -21.87 -61.23 1.98
CA LEU A 11 -21.53 -59.96 1.37
C LEU A 11 -20.06 -59.97 0.94
N TRP A 12 -19.81 -60.01 -0.34
CA TRP A 12 -18.51 -59.79 -0.94
C TRP A 12 -18.15 -58.32 -0.82
N LEU A 13 -17.30 -57.95 0.14
CA LEU A 13 -16.62 -56.66 0.21
C LEU A 13 -15.57 -56.61 -0.89
N LEU A 14 -15.91 -56.03 -2.04
CA LEU A 14 -14.93 -55.70 -3.07
C LEU A 14 -14.03 -54.57 -2.48
N PRO A 15 -12.71 -54.71 -2.53
CA PRO A 15 -11.81 -53.62 -2.15
C PRO A 15 -12.03 -52.49 -3.15
N VAL A 16 -12.52 -51.35 -2.66
CA VAL A 16 -12.48 -50.09 -3.41
C VAL A 16 -11.01 -49.75 -3.59
N ALA A 17 -10.49 -49.98 -4.79
CA ALA A 17 -9.15 -49.53 -5.14
C ALA A 17 -9.11 -48.01 -4.95
N ALA A 18 -8.35 -47.55 -3.97
CA ALA A 18 -8.05 -46.13 -3.81
C ALA A 18 -7.32 -45.66 -5.08
N GLN A 19 -8.04 -44.98 -5.96
CA GLN A 19 -7.42 -44.35 -7.13
C GLN A 19 -6.44 -43.30 -6.59
N ALA A 20 -5.16 -43.52 -6.86
CA ALA A 20 -4.15 -42.50 -6.60
C ALA A 20 -4.56 -41.24 -7.37
N GLN A 21 -4.95 -40.21 -6.63
CA GLN A 21 -5.28 -38.90 -7.23
C GLN A 21 -4.02 -38.41 -7.92
N VAL A 22 -4.10 -38.18 -9.23
CA VAL A 22 -3.06 -37.49 -9.99
C VAL A 22 -2.91 -36.10 -9.35
N PRO A 23 -1.68 -35.69 -8.98
CA PRO A 23 -1.49 -34.33 -8.41
C PRO A 23 -2.06 -33.32 -9.36
N ALA A 24 -2.88 -32.38 -8.86
CA ALA A 24 -3.45 -31.29 -9.65
C ALA A 24 -2.33 -30.46 -10.30
N THR A 25 -2.48 -30.15 -11.56
CA THR A 25 -1.58 -29.21 -12.25
C THR A 25 -1.59 -27.85 -11.59
N ASP A 26 -0.57 -27.02 -11.83
CA ASP A 26 -0.51 -25.66 -11.32
C ASP A 26 -1.73 -24.82 -11.76
N ALA A 27 -2.21 -25.06 -12.98
CA ALA A 27 -3.39 -24.41 -13.51
C ALA A 27 -4.66 -24.82 -12.74
N GLU A 28 -4.86 -26.10 -12.50
CA GLU A 28 -6.00 -26.62 -11.74
C GLU A 28 -5.98 -26.14 -10.28
N ARG A 29 -4.82 -26.14 -9.62
CA ARG A 29 -4.68 -25.62 -8.27
C ARG A 29 -5.00 -24.14 -8.20
N CYS A 30 -4.56 -23.34 -9.19
CA CYS A 30 -4.86 -21.92 -9.28
C CYS A 30 -6.35 -21.69 -9.50
N GLN A 31 -6.93 -22.37 -10.48
CA GLN A 31 -8.34 -22.23 -10.82
C GLN A 31 -9.28 -22.67 -9.68
N ALA A 32 -8.88 -23.63 -8.88
CA ALA A 32 -9.66 -24.09 -7.71
C ALA A 32 -9.86 -23.01 -6.64
N LEU A 33 -9.08 -21.93 -6.65
CA LEU A 33 -9.28 -20.80 -5.76
C LEU A 33 -10.41 -19.86 -6.23
N GLU A 34 -10.75 -19.88 -7.52
CA GLU A 34 -11.77 -18.96 -8.08
C GLU A 34 -13.15 -19.27 -7.50
N GLY A 35 -13.88 -18.22 -7.13
CA GLY A 35 -15.18 -18.34 -6.44
C GLY A 35 -15.07 -18.78 -4.98
N GLY A 36 -13.85 -18.98 -4.46
CA GLY A 36 -13.59 -19.37 -3.07
C GLY A 36 -14.11 -18.34 -2.07
N ARG A 37 -14.64 -18.83 -0.95
CA ARG A 37 -15.20 -18.03 0.13
C ARG A 37 -14.57 -18.41 1.46
N PHE A 38 -13.95 -17.45 2.12
CA PHE A 38 -13.36 -17.60 3.45
C PHE A 38 -14.19 -16.80 4.47
N ALA A 39 -15.48 -17.17 4.60
CA ALA A 39 -16.41 -16.43 5.44
C ALA A 39 -16.11 -16.52 6.94
N GLY A 40 -15.42 -17.58 7.38
CA GLY A 40 -15.08 -17.83 8.79
C GLY A 40 -13.83 -17.11 9.29
N LEU A 41 -13.16 -16.29 8.47
CA LEU A 41 -11.99 -15.53 8.92
C LEU A 41 -12.43 -14.38 9.83
N PRO A 42 -11.91 -14.29 11.07
CA PRO A 42 -12.29 -13.25 12.02
C PRO A 42 -12.05 -11.84 11.45
N GLY A 43 -13.10 -11.02 11.36
CA GLY A 43 -13.02 -9.65 10.81
C GLY A 43 -12.62 -9.54 9.33
N ALA A 44 -12.36 -10.67 8.66
CA ALA A 44 -11.77 -10.73 7.31
C ALA A 44 -12.56 -11.64 6.37
N ALA A 45 -13.89 -11.62 6.41
CA ALA A 45 -14.74 -12.37 5.47
C ALA A 45 -14.33 -12.04 4.02
N THR A 46 -13.76 -13.04 3.32
CA THR A 46 -13.03 -12.86 2.06
C THR A 46 -13.69 -13.63 0.93
N TYR A 47 -13.69 -13.03 -0.26
CA TYR A 47 -14.23 -13.59 -1.49
C TYR A 47 -13.18 -13.51 -2.60
N ILE A 48 -12.94 -14.62 -3.29
CA ILE A 48 -12.07 -14.67 -4.47
C ILE A 48 -12.92 -14.44 -5.71
N VAL A 49 -12.60 -13.41 -6.47
CA VAL A 49 -13.31 -13.04 -7.69
C VAL A 49 -12.71 -13.73 -8.90
N LYS A 50 -11.38 -13.83 -8.92
CA LYS A 50 -10.66 -14.38 -10.07
C LYS A 50 -9.37 -15.03 -9.62
N ALA A 51 -9.02 -16.17 -10.25
CA ALA A 51 -7.73 -16.81 -10.09
C ALA A 51 -7.21 -17.26 -11.46
N THR A 52 -6.04 -16.76 -11.85
CA THR A 52 -5.48 -16.97 -13.19
C THR A 52 -4.01 -17.37 -13.10
N LEU A 53 -3.65 -18.51 -13.68
CA LEU A 53 -2.23 -18.86 -13.83
C LEU A 53 -1.57 -17.94 -14.86
N ARG A 54 -0.56 -17.20 -14.43
CA ARG A 54 0.32 -16.42 -15.29
C ARG A 54 1.56 -17.26 -15.59
N PRO A 55 1.80 -17.65 -16.86
CA PRO A 55 2.96 -18.47 -17.21
C PRO A 55 4.27 -17.69 -17.04
N ALA A 56 5.37 -18.41 -16.89
CA ALA A 56 6.69 -17.81 -16.95
C ALA A 56 6.94 -17.20 -18.34
N ALA A 57 7.29 -15.92 -18.36
CA ALA A 57 7.59 -15.20 -19.60
C ALA A 57 8.42 -13.94 -19.32
N ASN A 58 9.31 -13.55 -20.24
CA ASN A 58 10.07 -12.31 -20.16
C ASN A 58 10.78 -12.06 -18.82
N GLY A 59 11.40 -13.11 -18.24
CA GLY A 59 12.09 -13.04 -16.94
C GLY A 59 11.17 -13.03 -15.72
N LYS A 60 9.85 -13.15 -15.90
CA LYS A 60 8.88 -13.36 -14.81
C LYS A 60 8.73 -14.86 -14.52
N VAL A 61 8.60 -15.22 -13.25
CA VAL A 61 8.31 -16.62 -12.84
C VAL A 61 6.81 -16.90 -13.00
N ALA A 62 6.47 -18.18 -13.21
CA ALA A 62 5.07 -18.59 -13.21
C ALA A 62 4.43 -18.37 -11.84
N ALA A 63 3.26 -17.79 -11.80
CA ALA A 63 2.53 -17.51 -10.57
C ALA A 63 1.01 -17.56 -10.77
N CYS A 64 0.30 -18.04 -9.75
CA CYS A 64 -1.15 -17.86 -9.67
C CYS A 64 -1.48 -16.44 -9.20
N ALA A 65 -2.13 -15.66 -10.02
CA ALA A 65 -2.65 -14.33 -9.68
C ALA A 65 -4.08 -14.48 -9.18
N VAL A 66 -4.32 -14.12 -7.93
CA VAL A 66 -5.63 -14.18 -7.29
C VAL A 66 -6.09 -12.79 -6.96
N GLU A 67 -7.29 -12.44 -7.42
CA GLU A 67 -7.96 -11.17 -7.15
C GLU A 67 -9.21 -11.43 -6.30
N GLY A 68 -9.43 -10.60 -5.30
CA GLY A 68 -10.54 -10.74 -4.39
C GLY A 68 -10.80 -9.50 -3.57
N TYR A 69 -11.74 -9.62 -2.65
CA TYR A 69 -12.02 -8.55 -1.69
C TYR A 69 -12.33 -9.11 -0.31
N VAL A 70 -12.04 -8.31 0.70
CA VAL A 70 -12.50 -8.50 2.08
C VAL A 70 -13.65 -7.54 2.34
N ASN A 71 -14.73 -8.07 2.90
CA ASN A 71 -15.91 -7.26 3.22
C ASN A 71 -15.57 -6.04 4.11
N PRO A 72 -16.22 -4.88 3.87
CA PRO A 72 -17.20 -4.63 2.81
C PRO A 72 -16.58 -4.28 1.45
N THR A 73 -15.38 -3.70 1.37
CA THR A 73 -14.87 -3.07 0.14
C THR A 73 -13.37 -3.13 -0.07
N VAL A 74 -12.61 -3.85 0.76
CA VAL A 74 -11.14 -3.88 0.67
C VAL A 74 -10.73 -4.83 -0.44
N ASN A 75 -10.40 -4.32 -1.63
CA ASN A 75 -9.89 -5.13 -2.72
C ASN A 75 -8.41 -5.44 -2.54
N PHE A 76 -8.02 -6.62 -2.98
CA PHE A 76 -6.63 -7.06 -2.97
C PHE A 76 -6.33 -7.93 -4.18
N ALA A 77 -5.04 -8.08 -4.46
CA ALA A 77 -4.54 -9.15 -5.29
C ALA A 77 -3.27 -9.75 -4.69
N ILE A 78 -3.08 -11.06 -4.89
CA ILE A 78 -1.92 -11.80 -4.44
C ILE A 78 -1.31 -12.60 -5.59
N LEU A 79 0.01 -12.64 -5.69
CA LEU A 79 0.76 -13.52 -6.57
C LEU A 79 1.34 -14.67 -5.75
N LEU A 80 1.06 -15.88 -6.19
CA LEU A 80 1.52 -17.12 -5.58
C LEU A 80 2.48 -17.83 -6.56
N PRO A 81 3.82 -17.78 -6.37
CA PRO A 81 4.75 -18.50 -7.24
C PRO A 81 4.48 -19.99 -7.22
N VAL A 82 4.42 -20.64 -8.40
CA VAL A 82 4.01 -22.05 -8.47
C VAL A 82 5.16 -23.05 -8.29
N SER A 83 6.39 -22.65 -8.55
CA SER A 83 7.55 -23.58 -8.54
C SER A 83 8.65 -23.24 -7.54
N ASN A 84 8.76 -21.99 -7.08
CA ASN A 84 9.88 -21.53 -6.27
C ASN A 84 9.47 -20.87 -4.95
N TRP A 85 8.26 -21.14 -4.44
CA TRP A 85 7.83 -20.59 -3.16
C TRP A 85 8.77 -21.02 -2.03
N ASN A 86 9.29 -20.04 -1.30
CA ASN A 86 10.28 -20.21 -0.25
C ASN A 86 9.68 -20.29 1.17
N GLY A 87 8.36 -20.44 1.29
CA GLY A 87 7.64 -20.46 2.56
C GLY A 87 7.42 -19.08 3.18
N ARG A 88 7.65 -17.98 2.42
CA ARG A 88 7.52 -16.61 2.90
C ARG A 88 6.38 -15.86 2.24
N TYR A 89 5.79 -14.96 3.01
CA TYR A 89 4.70 -14.07 2.58
C TYR A 89 5.14 -12.63 2.72
N MET A 90 4.91 -11.83 1.69
CA MET A 90 5.18 -10.40 1.65
C MET A 90 3.88 -9.62 1.44
N VAL A 91 3.59 -8.67 2.30
CA VAL A 91 2.55 -7.67 2.08
C VAL A 91 3.22 -6.35 1.73
N ARG A 92 2.79 -5.77 0.61
CA ARG A 92 3.30 -4.50 0.12
C ARG A 92 2.30 -3.38 0.41
N GLY A 93 2.74 -2.35 1.11
CA GLY A 93 1.92 -1.16 1.32
C GLY A 93 1.90 -0.25 0.09
N CYS A 94 0.93 0.65 0.06
CA CYS A 94 0.71 1.62 -1.01
C CYS A 94 1.35 2.99 -0.71
N GLY A 95 1.31 3.90 -1.67
CA GLY A 95 1.78 5.28 -1.55
C GLY A 95 0.66 6.30 -1.76
N GLY A 96 0.89 7.55 -1.33
CA GLY A 96 -0.08 8.64 -1.48
C GLY A 96 -1.43 8.32 -0.86
N SER A 97 -2.49 8.60 -1.58
CA SER A 97 -3.88 8.29 -1.17
C SER A 97 -4.26 6.83 -1.38
N CYS A 98 -3.37 5.97 -1.86
CA CYS A 98 -3.67 4.56 -2.20
C CYS A 98 -4.76 4.43 -3.28
N GLY A 99 -5.75 3.54 -3.09
CA GLY A 99 -6.94 3.47 -3.94
C GLY A 99 -6.80 2.62 -5.22
N THR A 100 -5.67 1.92 -5.40
CA THR A 100 -5.42 1.01 -6.53
C THR A 100 -4.67 -0.23 -6.09
N VAL A 101 -4.98 -1.37 -6.71
CA VAL A 101 -4.21 -2.61 -6.53
C VAL A 101 -3.13 -2.67 -7.61
N ALA A 102 -1.93 -2.18 -7.30
CA ALA A 102 -0.78 -2.13 -8.21
C ALA A 102 0.08 -3.41 -8.11
N LEU A 103 -0.51 -4.57 -8.35
CA LEU A 103 0.06 -5.89 -8.06
C LEU A 103 1.43 -6.11 -8.70
N ASP A 104 1.57 -5.86 -9.99
CA ASP A 104 2.82 -6.11 -10.72
C ASP A 104 3.94 -5.20 -10.22
N LEU A 105 3.67 -3.91 -10.07
CA LEU A 105 4.65 -2.96 -9.56
C LEU A 105 5.11 -3.30 -8.14
N ALA A 106 4.18 -3.71 -7.29
CA ALA A 106 4.46 -4.01 -5.90
C ALA A 106 5.14 -5.37 -5.69
N CYS A 107 4.76 -6.39 -6.47
CA CYS A 107 5.01 -7.78 -6.12
C CYS A 107 5.96 -8.57 -7.04
N LEU A 108 6.17 -8.20 -8.30
CA LEU A 108 6.95 -9.04 -9.24
C LEU A 108 8.38 -9.33 -8.77
N GLY A 109 9.07 -8.37 -8.14
CA GLY A 109 10.40 -8.60 -7.59
C GLY A 109 10.39 -9.66 -6.47
N HIS A 110 9.46 -9.55 -5.55
CA HIS A 110 9.34 -10.50 -4.42
C HIS A 110 8.92 -11.89 -4.88
N VAL A 111 8.05 -12.01 -5.88
CA VAL A 111 7.63 -13.29 -6.45
C VAL A 111 8.81 -13.98 -7.15
N ARG A 112 9.66 -13.25 -7.86
CA ARG A 112 10.91 -13.77 -8.42
C ARG A 112 11.82 -14.35 -7.33
N ASP A 113 11.87 -13.71 -6.17
CA ASP A 113 12.65 -14.11 -5.00
C ASP A 113 11.93 -15.19 -4.15
N GLY A 114 10.82 -15.74 -4.66
CA GLY A 114 10.09 -16.86 -4.09
C GLY A 114 9.06 -16.50 -3.02
N TYR A 115 8.71 -15.24 -2.82
CA TYR A 115 7.66 -14.86 -1.88
C TYR A 115 6.27 -14.96 -2.52
N ALA A 116 5.29 -15.44 -1.79
CA ALA A 116 3.90 -15.06 -2.06
C ALA A 116 3.75 -13.58 -1.71
N CYS A 117 3.14 -12.77 -2.59
CA CYS A 117 3.12 -11.33 -2.38
C CYS A 117 1.75 -10.72 -2.65
N LEU A 118 1.26 -9.90 -1.71
CA LEU A 118 -0.05 -9.25 -1.72
C LEU A 118 0.06 -7.73 -1.75
N HIS A 119 -0.88 -7.10 -2.46
CA HIS A 119 -1.13 -5.66 -2.46
C HIS A 119 -2.63 -5.37 -2.39
N THR A 120 -3.02 -4.25 -1.76
CA THR A 120 -4.43 -3.85 -1.54
C THR A 120 -4.68 -2.40 -1.94
N ASP A 121 -5.94 -2.07 -2.27
CA ASP A 121 -6.41 -0.70 -2.52
C ASP A 121 -6.74 0.09 -1.24
N MET A 122 -6.65 -0.52 -0.08
CA MET A 122 -6.98 0.07 1.22
C MET A 122 -8.48 0.40 1.41
N GLY A 123 -9.36 -0.29 0.68
CA GLY A 123 -10.82 -0.21 0.87
C GLY A 123 -11.50 0.94 0.14
N HIS A 124 -10.83 1.58 -0.78
CA HIS A 124 -11.40 2.64 -1.62
C HIS A 124 -10.75 2.68 -3.00
N ARG A 125 -11.34 3.45 -3.91
CA ARG A 125 -10.76 3.72 -5.23
C ARG A 125 -10.33 5.18 -5.31
N SER A 126 -9.10 5.40 -5.73
CA SER A 126 -8.52 6.73 -5.83
C SER A 126 -7.31 6.74 -6.77
N THR A 127 -6.82 7.93 -7.07
CA THR A 127 -5.49 8.15 -7.61
C THR A 127 -4.50 8.45 -6.48
N LEU A 128 -3.23 8.59 -6.82
CA LEU A 128 -2.16 8.82 -5.85
C LEU A 128 -2.37 10.08 -4.96
N ILE A 129 -3.10 11.07 -5.46
CA ILE A 129 -3.26 12.38 -4.83
C ILE A 129 -4.73 12.79 -4.61
N ASP A 130 -5.69 11.98 -5.04
CA ASP A 130 -7.11 12.28 -4.89
C ASP A 130 -7.61 11.80 -3.52
N ASN A 131 -8.17 12.69 -2.74
CA ASN A 131 -8.72 12.41 -1.40
C ASN A 131 -10.25 12.54 -1.32
N ASN A 132 -10.95 12.74 -2.44
CA ASN A 132 -12.42 12.89 -2.44
C ASN A 132 -13.16 11.65 -1.91
N TRP A 133 -12.49 10.49 -1.89
CA TRP A 133 -13.03 9.25 -1.35
C TRP A 133 -13.33 9.30 0.16
N VAL A 134 -12.78 10.26 0.91
CA VAL A 134 -13.01 10.40 2.36
C VAL A 134 -14.40 10.96 2.68
N ASP A 135 -15.02 11.68 1.74
CA ASP A 135 -16.29 12.37 1.97
C ASP A 135 -17.43 11.39 2.24
N ASN A 136 -18.06 11.53 3.41
CA ASN A 136 -19.16 10.66 3.88
C ASN A 136 -18.84 9.14 3.84
N ASN A 137 -17.55 8.77 3.91
CA ASN A 137 -17.07 7.38 3.81
C ASN A 137 -16.32 6.95 5.08
N LEU A 138 -17.04 6.81 6.19
CA LEU A 138 -16.46 6.37 7.46
C LEU A 138 -15.77 5.01 7.35
N GLN A 139 -16.35 4.07 6.60
CA GLN A 139 -15.74 2.74 6.41
C GLN A 139 -14.40 2.85 5.68
N GLY A 140 -14.33 3.65 4.63
CA GLY A 140 -13.07 3.91 3.91
C GLY A 140 -12.01 4.52 4.82
N LEU A 141 -12.37 5.45 5.70
CA LEU A 141 -11.47 6.02 6.70
C LEU A 141 -10.94 4.97 7.68
N VAL A 142 -11.80 4.06 8.16
CA VAL A 142 -11.41 2.94 9.04
C VAL A 142 -10.48 1.99 8.30
N ASP A 143 -10.81 1.62 7.08
CA ASP A 143 -10.00 0.71 6.25
C ASP A 143 -8.62 1.31 5.97
N PHE A 144 -8.57 2.56 5.46
CA PHE A 144 -7.34 3.29 5.20
C PHE A 144 -6.53 3.56 6.48
N GLY A 145 -7.23 3.86 7.58
CA GLY A 145 -6.63 4.17 8.85
C GLY A 145 -5.82 3.02 9.44
N TYR A 146 -6.38 1.82 9.45
CA TYR A 146 -5.74 0.67 10.11
C TYR A 146 -6.23 -0.71 9.66
N ARG A 147 -7.50 -0.85 9.18
CA ARG A 147 -8.11 -2.18 9.05
C ARG A 147 -7.64 -2.92 7.79
N ALA A 148 -7.51 -2.24 6.66
CA ALA A 148 -7.34 -2.88 5.35
C ALA A 148 -6.09 -3.75 5.26
N THR A 149 -4.94 -3.29 5.76
CA THR A 149 -3.69 -4.05 5.76
C THR A 149 -3.85 -5.34 6.57
N HIS A 150 -4.36 -5.23 7.80
CA HIS A 150 -4.60 -6.37 8.69
C HIS A 150 -5.51 -7.42 8.04
N VAL A 151 -6.72 -7.03 7.61
CA VAL A 151 -7.68 -8.02 7.11
C VAL A 151 -7.23 -8.67 5.80
N THR A 152 -6.49 -7.95 4.95
CA THR A 152 -5.92 -8.55 3.73
C THR A 152 -4.71 -9.43 4.04
N THR A 153 -3.96 -9.16 5.11
CA THR A 153 -2.90 -10.04 5.60
C THR A 153 -3.49 -11.37 6.06
N VAL A 154 -4.56 -11.35 6.85
CA VAL A 154 -5.29 -12.55 7.29
C VAL A 154 -5.84 -13.33 6.09
N ALA A 155 -6.48 -12.64 5.13
CA ALA A 155 -6.98 -13.24 3.90
C ALA A 155 -5.86 -13.90 3.08
N GLY A 156 -4.75 -13.20 2.90
CA GLY A 156 -3.59 -13.71 2.16
C GLY A 156 -2.99 -14.97 2.76
N ARG A 157 -2.90 -15.06 4.10
CA ARG A 157 -2.46 -16.31 4.78
C ARG A 157 -3.40 -17.47 4.48
N ALA A 158 -4.72 -17.25 4.55
CA ALA A 158 -5.71 -18.29 4.25
C ALA A 158 -5.63 -18.77 2.79
N ILE A 159 -5.44 -17.84 1.84
CA ILE A 159 -5.25 -18.17 0.41
C ILE A 159 -3.94 -18.95 0.19
N ILE A 160 -2.84 -18.55 0.83
CA ILE A 160 -1.55 -19.25 0.81
C ILE A 160 -1.74 -20.68 1.29
N LYS A 161 -2.39 -20.86 2.43
CA LYS A 161 -2.69 -22.19 2.99
C LYS A 161 -3.55 -23.03 2.06
N ALA A 162 -4.58 -22.43 1.44
CA ALA A 162 -5.43 -23.14 0.47
C ALA A 162 -4.64 -23.59 -0.79
N PHE A 163 -3.69 -22.75 -1.26
CA PHE A 163 -2.92 -23.03 -2.46
C PHE A 163 -1.76 -24.02 -2.23
N TYR A 164 -0.97 -23.84 -1.15
CA TYR A 164 0.22 -24.66 -0.87
C TYR A 164 -0.03 -25.80 0.13
N GLY A 165 -1.19 -25.85 0.77
CA GLY A 165 -1.50 -26.83 1.82
C GLY A 165 -0.89 -26.52 3.18
N THR A 166 -0.15 -25.43 3.33
CA THR A 166 0.53 -25.05 4.58
C THR A 166 0.53 -23.54 4.76
N ASP A 167 0.60 -23.09 6.01
CA ASP A 167 0.75 -21.68 6.34
C ASP A 167 2.14 -21.14 5.94
N PRO A 168 2.31 -19.85 5.67
CA PRO A 168 3.63 -19.27 5.46
C PRO A 168 4.45 -19.37 6.75
N ARG A 169 5.72 -19.74 6.62
CA ARG A 169 6.64 -19.84 7.74
C ARG A 169 6.98 -18.47 8.34
N TYR A 170 7.07 -17.45 7.49
CA TYR A 170 7.32 -16.08 7.87
C TYR A 170 6.49 -15.12 7.03
N SER A 171 6.00 -14.06 7.65
CA SER A 171 5.26 -12.96 7.00
C SER A 171 6.01 -11.65 7.21
N TYR A 172 6.12 -10.85 6.16
CA TYR A 172 6.81 -9.57 6.18
C TYR A 172 5.95 -8.47 5.58
N PHE A 173 6.13 -7.26 6.10
CA PHE A 173 5.58 -6.05 5.52
C PHE A 173 6.70 -5.14 5.05
N PHE A 174 6.54 -4.53 3.87
CA PHE A 174 7.52 -3.60 3.33
C PHE A 174 6.81 -2.46 2.59
N ALA A 175 7.06 -1.21 2.99
CA ALA A 175 6.53 -0.06 2.26
C ALA A 175 7.19 1.27 2.64
N CYS A 176 6.90 2.31 1.81
CA CYS A 176 7.39 3.67 1.97
C CYS A 176 6.21 4.65 2.07
N SER A 177 6.44 5.85 2.62
CA SER A 177 5.48 6.94 2.69
C SER A 177 4.20 6.56 3.46
N THR A 178 3.02 6.65 2.87
CA THR A 178 1.76 6.14 3.45
C THR A 178 1.88 4.67 3.85
N GLY A 179 2.58 3.85 3.04
CA GLY A 179 2.87 2.47 3.40
C GLY A 179 3.80 2.33 4.60
N GLY A 180 4.74 3.25 4.80
CA GLY A 180 5.52 3.33 6.03
C GLY A 180 4.64 3.58 7.25
N ARG A 181 3.63 4.47 7.14
CA ARG A 181 2.59 4.66 8.17
C ARG A 181 1.83 3.36 8.45
N GLN A 182 1.40 2.64 7.40
CA GLN A 182 0.73 1.34 7.55
C GLN A 182 1.59 0.38 8.37
N GLY A 183 2.89 0.26 8.07
CA GLY A 183 3.81 -0.60 8.82
C GLY A 183 3.91 -0.23 10.31
N LEU A 184 3.92 1.05 10.66
CA LEU A 184 3.91 1.48 12.06
C LEU A 184 2.59 1.12 12.76
N ILE A 185 1.46 1.23 12.06
CA ILE A 185 0.13 0.86 12.58
C ILE A 185 0.05 -0.65 12.79
N GLU A 186 0.55 -1.46 11.85
CA GLU A 186 0.62 -2.92 11.99
C GLU A 186 1.47 -3.31 13.20
N ALA A 187 2.65 -2.72 13.35
CA ALA A 187 3.51 -3.00 14.52
C ALA A 187 2.85 -2.67 15.86
N GLN A 188 2.02 -1.63 15.90
CA GLN A 188 1.34 -1.18 17.12
C GLN A 188 0.06 -1.95 17.41
N ARG A 189 -0.77 -2.21 16.40
CA ARG A 189 -2.13 -2.74 16.60
C ARG A 189 -2.26 -4.23 16.33
N PHE A 190 -1.42 -4.77 15.45
CA PHE A 190 -1.48 -6.15 14.97
C PHE A 190 -0.09 -6.81 14.94
N PRO A 191 0.65 -6.80 16.08
CA PRO A 191 2.04 -7.25 16.14
C PRO A 191 2.22 -8.72 15.70
N GLU A 192 1.15 -9.52 15.76
CA GLU A 192 1.18 -10.93 15.36
C GLU A 192 1.09 -11.16 13.83
N ASP A 193 0.81 -10.10 13.06
CA ASP A 193 0.64 -10.25 11.61
C ASP A 193 1.97 -10.44 10.87
N PHE A 194 3.06 -9.89 11.40
CA PHE A 194 4.35 -9.91 10.72
C PHE A 194 5.52 -10.28 11.63
N ASN A 195 6.42 -11.10 11.09
CA ASN A 195 7.70 -11.40 11.71
C ASN A 195 8.74 -10.28 11.50
N GLY A 196 8.50 -9.39 10.54
CA GLY A 196 9.35 -8.25 10.26
C GLY A 196 8.62 -7.19 9.45
N ILE A 197 8.85 -5.93 9.81
CA ILE A 197 8.26 -4.75 9.18
C ILE A 197 9.36 -3.78 8.77
N VAL A 198 9.35 -3.37 7.50
CA VAL A 198 10.20 -2.30 6.98
C VAL A 198 9.32 -1.10 6.62
N ALA A 199 9.32 -0.10 7.48
CA ALA A 199 8.58 1.15 7.33
C ALA A 199 9.54 2.27 6.90
N ILE A 200 9.56 2.60 5.60
CA ILE A 200 10.44 3.62 5.04
C ILE A 200 9.71 4.96 5.02
N ALA A 201 10.37 6.02 5.46
CA ALA A 201 9.86 7.41 5.44
C ALA A 201 8.36 7.49 5.78
N PRO A 202 7.93 6.96 6.94
CA PRO A 202 6.52 6.89 7.30
C PRO A 202 5.90 8.29 7.35
N VAL A 203 4.76 8.48 6.69
CA VAL A 203 3.95 9.68 6.88
C VAL A 203 3.34 9.62 8.27
N SER A 204 3.92 10.40 9.19
CA SER A 204 3.46 10.45 10.57
C SER A 204 2.05 11.02 10.66
N LEU A 205 1.17 10.33 11.39
CA LEU A 205 -0.12 10.87 11.85
C LEU A 205 0.02 11.66 13.15
N ALA A 206 1.27 11.85 13.62
CA ALA A 206 1.51 12.76 14.72
C ALA A 206 1.03 14.18 14.34
N PRO A 207 0.66 15.03 15.32
CA PRO A 207 0.08 16.36 15.07
C PRO A 207 0.83 17.19 14.03
N PHE A 208 2.15 17.02 13.94
CA PHE A 208 3.00 17.72 12.97
C PHE A 208 2.84 17.24 11.52
N GLY A 209 2.52 15.96 11.28
CA GLY A 209 2.35 15.43 9.92
C GLY A 209 1.02 15.85 9.28
N SER A 210 -0.05 15.84 10.06
CA SER A 210 -1.37 16.29 9.60
C SER A 210 -1.43 17.80 9.40
N HIS A 211 -0.79 18.58 10.28
CA HIS A 211 -0.68 20.03 10.11
C HIS A 211 0.11 20.43 8.86
N LYS A 212 1.22 19.72 8.56
CA LYS A 212 1.96 19.98 7.31
C LYS A 212 1.18 19.58 6.06
N ALA A 213 0.46 18.48 6.07
CA ALA A 213 -0.39 18.12 4.93
C ALA A 213 -1.53 19.14 4.73
N ALA A 214 -2.16 19.60 5.81
CA ALA A 214 -3.17 20.65 5.77
C ALA A 214 -2.57 21.97 5.29
N SER A 215 -1.39 22.38 5.79
CA SER A 215 -0.74 23.62 5.37
C SER A 215 -0.28 23.60 3.91
N VAL A 216 0.12 22.44 3.35
CA VAL A 216 0.40 22.32 1.91
C VAL A 216 -0.88 22.53 1.09
N SER A 217 -2.00 21.92 1.49
CA SER A 217 -3.29 22.12 0.81
C SER A 217 -3.79 23.56 0.93
N GLU A 218 -3.59 24.19 2.09
CA GLU A 218 -3.89 25.63 2.29
C GLU A 218 -3.01 26.50 1.41
N VAL A 219 -1.72 26.21 1.30
CA VAL A 219 -0.80 26.96 0.45
C VAL A 219 -1.18 26.85 -1.02
N ASP A 220 -1.58 25.67 -1.49
CA ASP A 220 -2.10 25.51 -2.84
C ASP A 220 -3.33 26.41 -3.05
N ALA A 221 -4.25 26.49 -2.08
CA ALA A 221 -5.40 27.38 -2.14
C ALA A 221 -5.01 28.86 -2.12
N PHE A 222 -3.99 29.26 -1.33
CA PHE A 222 -3.51 30.64 -1.28
C PHE A 222 -2.71 31.05 -2.51
N ASN A 223 -2.12 30.09 -3.21
CA ASN A 223 -1.28 30.35 -4.38
C ASN A 223 -2.08 30.45 -5.69
N LEU A 224 -3.41 30.31 -5.65
CA LEU A 224 -4.25 30.44 -6.84
C LEU A 224 -4.74 31.87 -7.01
N GLY A 225 -4.45 32.45 -8.19
CA GLY A 225 -5.01 33.71 -8.64
C GLY A 225 -6.46 33.56 -9.15
N PRO A 226 -7.14 34.69 -9.41
CA PRO A 226 -8.49 34.66 -9.96
C PRO A 226 -8.61 33.98 -11.32
N ASP A 227 -7.51 33.84 -12.03
CA ASP A 227 -7.40 33.14 -13.32
C ASP A 227 -7.05 31.65 -13.18
N GLY A 228 -7.04 31.13 -11.94
CA GLY A 228 -6.67 29.75 -11.63
C GLY A 228 -5.17 29.41 -11.79
N ARG A 229 -4.33 30.44 -12.00
CA ARG A 229 -2.88 30.24 -12.12
C ARG A 229 -2.17 30.53 -10.80
N PRO A 230 -1.00 29.89 -10.57
CA PRO A 230 -0.21 30.18 -9.39
C PRO A 230 0.25 31.65 -9.35
N ILE A 231 -0.03 32.32 -8.23
CA ILE A 231 0.47 33.68 -7.92
C ILE A 231 2.00 33.65 -7.82
N LEU A 232 2.53 32.68 -7.06
CA LEU A 232 3.96 32.39 -6.96
C LEU A 232 4.31 31.18 -7.85
N PRO A 233 4.74 31.39 -9.09
CA PRO A 233 5.02 30.32 -10.02
C PRO A 233 6.38 29.66 -9.73
N ASN A 234 6.54 28.39 -10.11
CA ASN A 234 7.77 27.60 -9.90
C ASN A 234 9.06 28.30 -10.36
N ARG A 235 8.99 29.15 -11.40
CA ARG A 235 10.16 29.90 -11.87
C ARG A 235 10.74 30.87 -10.83
N LYS A 236 9.96 31.23 -9.80
CA LYS A 236 10.39 32.11 -8.69
C LYS A 236 10.97 31.35 -7.50
N THR A 237 10.74 30.05 -7.41
CA THR A 237 11.23 29.23 -6.27
C THR A 237 12.76 29.23 -6.20
N LEU A 238 13.45 29.21 -7.36
CA LEU A 238 14.91 29.26 -7.38
C LEU A 238 15.48 30.60 -6.87
N LEU A 239 14.77 31.72 -7.12
CA LEU A 239 15.14 33.03 -6.57
C LEU A 239 15.07 32.99 -5.04
N ILE A 240 13.95 32.51 -4.49
CA ILE A 240 13.76 32.39 -3.04
C ILE A 240 14.82 31.46 -2.45
N HIS A 241 15.02 30.26 -3.05
CA HIS A 241 16.02 29.29 -2.58
C HIS A 241 17.42 29.92 -2.49
N ARG A 242 17.88 30.59 -3.54
CA ARG A 242 19.20 31.23 -3.54
C ARG A 242 19.32 32.30 -2.46
N ALA A 243 18.26 33.10 -2.24
CA ALA A 243 18.27 34.15 -1.25
C ALA A 243 18.28 33.57 0.18
N VAL A 244 17.53 32.50 0.43
CA VAL A 244 17.52 31.82 1.74
C VAL A 244 18.86 31.19 2.03
N VAL A 245 19.45 30.45 1.08
CA VAL A 245 20.79 29.86 1.25
C VAL A 245 21.82 30.95 1.50
N ALA A 246 21.85 32.01 0.69
CA ALA A 246 22.80 33.14 0.89
C ALA A 246 22.65 33.81 2.27
N ALA A 247 21.45 33.83 2.84
CA ALA A 247 21.20 34.43 4.15
C ALA A 247 21.60 33.51 5.32
N CYS A 248 21.33 32.19 5.21
CA CYS A 248 21.24 31.29 6.36
C CYS A 248 22.20 30.07 6.31
N ASP A 249 22.86 29.78 5.20
CA ASP A 249 23.78 28.64 5.05
C ASP A 249 24.88 28.60 6.12
N LYS A 250 25.41 29.76 6.46
CA LYS A 250 26.47 29.93 7.48
C LYS A 250 26.02 29.76 8.94
N ASP A 251 24.72 29.73 9.20
CA ASP A 251 24.17 29.81 10.57
C ASP A 251 24.43 28.53 11.38
N ASP A 252 24.73 27.39 10.74
CA ASP A 252 25.14 26.16 11.39
C ASP A 252 26.67 26.02 11.54
N GLY A 253 27.44 26.96 10.98
CA GLY A 253 28.90 26.98 11.01
C GLY A 253 29.59 26.35 9.80
N ILE A 254 28.81 25.88 8.79
CA ILE A 254 29.32 25.27 7.56
C ILE A 254 28.70 26.03 6.38
N ILE A 255 29.46 26.24 5.31
CA ILE A 255 28.98 26.83 4.06
C ILE A 255 29.03 25.73 2.99
N ASP A 256 27.92 24.99 2.86
CA ASP A 256 27.82 23.82 1.97
C ASP A 256 26.55 23.80 1.12
N GLY A 257 25.76 24.87 1.17
CA GLY A 257 24.48 24.98 0.45
C GLY A 257 23.29 24.33 1.19
N LEU A 258 23.50 23.85 2.42
CA LEU A 258 22.47 23.27 3.27
C LEU A 258 22.20 24.18 4.48
N ILE A 259 20.98 24.32 4.89
CA ILE A 259 20.59 25.04 6.09
C ILE A 259 20.35 24.04 7.21
N GLY A 260 21.40 23.71 7.97
CA GLY A 260 21.34 22.70 9.02
C GLY A 260 20.56 23.15 10.26
N ARG A 261 20.32 24.46 10.42
CA ARG A 261 19.55 25.05 11.53
C ARG A 261 18.47 26.01 11.05
N PRO A 262 17.41 25.50 10.38
CA PRO A 262 16.37 26.36 9.78
C PRO A 262 15.65 27.23 10.80
N GLU A 263 15.55 26.82 12.06
CA GLU A 263 14.93 27.61 13.15
C GLU A 263 15.71 28.87 13.50
N GLN A 264 16.98 28.97 13.15
CA GLN A 264 17.83 30.15 13.36
C GLN A 264 17.81 31.12 12.18
N CYS A 265 17.37 30.64 11.00
CA CYS A 265 17.29 31.44 9.79
C CYS A 265 16.32 32.60 9.94
N ARG A 266 16.79 33.83 9.67
CA ARG A 266 16.01 35.08 9.79
C ARG A 266 15.65 35.69 8.44
N PHE A 267 15.74 34.90 7.37
CA PHE A 267 15.32 35.35 6.06
C PHE A 267 13.83 35.72 6.04
N LYS A 268 13.50 36.82 5.36
CA LYS A 268 12.11 37.25 5.14
C LYS A 268 11.86 37.43 3.65
N PRO A 269 10.82 36.81 3.09
CA PRO A 269 10.48 36.95 1.66
C PRO A 269 10.32 38.40 1.17
N ALA A 270 9.91 39.31 2.04
CA ALA A 270 9.81 40.73 1.74
C ALA A 270 11.14 41.37 1.28
N GLN A 271 12.29 40.81 1.62
CA GLN A 271 13.60 41.25 1.14
C GLN A 271 13.75 41.16 -0.38
N LEU A 272 12.93 40.29 -1.02
CA LEU A 272 12.89 40.12 -2.46
C LEU A 272 11.83 40.98 -3.17
N LEU A 273 11.15 41.87 -2.48
CA LEU A 273 10.11 42.70 -3.08
C LEU A 273 10.65 43.52 -4.25
N CYS A 274 9.94 43.52 -5.37
CA CYS A 274 10.26 44.33 -6.53
C CYS A 274 10.16 45.80 -6.18
N LYS A 275 11.18 46.59 -6.59
CA LYS A 275 11.19 48.04 -6.41
C LYS A 275 10.36 48.77 -7.49
N THR A 276 10.19 48.14 -8.64
CA THR A 276 9.45 48.67 -9.78
C THR A 276 8.52 47.62 -10.35
N THR A 277 8.80 47.08 -11.53
CA THR A 277 7.99 46.08 -12.24
C THR A 277 8.43 44.66 -11.91
N ASP A 278 7.52 43.70 -12.09
CA ASP A 278 7.85 42.26 -11.96
C ASP A 278 9.01 41.86 -12.88
N SER A 279 9.99 41.18 -12.33
CA SER A 279 11.14 40.65 -13.05
C SER A 279 11.52 39.26 -12.50
N ARG A 280 12.47 38.58 -13.17
CA ARG A 280 12.97 37.27 -12.68
C ARG A 280 13.72 37.38 -11.35
N GLU A 281 14.20 38.55 -10.98
CA GLU A 281 15.10 38.81 -9.86
C GLU A 281 14.39 39.38 -8.63
N CYS A 282 13.04 39.46 -8.64
CA CYS A 282 12.26 39.98 -7.50
C CYS A 282 10.89 39.33 -7.42
N LEU A 283 10.19 39.56 -6.31
CA LEU A 283 8.82 39.11 -6.06
C LEU A 283 7.87 40.28 -6.08
N THR A 284 6.69 40.15 -6.68
CA THR A 284 5.61 41.11 -6.51
C THR A 284 5.07 41.06 -5.07
N ALA A 285 4.34 42.08 -4.64
CA ALA A 285 3.72 42.07 -3.30
C ALA A 285 2.81 40.86 -3.06
N ALA A 286 2.05 40.40 -4.09
CA ALA A 286 1.22 39.22 -4.00
C ALA A 286 2.08 37.92 -3.83
N GLN A 287 3.21 37.84 -4.57
CA GLN A 287 4.13 36.70 -4.44
C GLN A 287 4.84 36.67 -3.08
N VAL A 288 5.20 37.83 -2.54
CA VAL A 288 5.72 37.95 -1.17
C VAL A 288 4.70 37.41 -0.17
N GLY A 289 3.44 37.81 -0.28
CA GLY A 289 2.38 37.37 0.62
C GLY A 289 2.18 35.84 0.59
N VAL A 290 2.28 35.20 -0.58
CA VAL A 290 2.26 33.74 -0.68
C VAL A 290 3.49 33.12 -0.02
N ALA A 291 4.70 33.66 -0.30
CA ALA A 291 5.94 33.16 0.28
C ALA A 291 5.95 33.31 1.82
N GLU A 292 5.45 34.40 2.37
CA GLU A 292 5.36 34.61 3.82
C GLU A 292 4.45 33.60 4.51
N LYS A 293 3.33 33.20 3.86
CA LYS A 293 2.47 32.11 4.37
C LYS A 293 3.13 30.74 4.34
N LEU A 294 4.09 30.52 3.44
CA LEU A 294 4.87 29.29 3.40
C LEU A 294 5.90 29.17 4.54
N TYR A 295 6.40 30.32 5.00
CA TYR A 295 7.45 30.39 6.05
C TYR A 295 6.88 30.64 7.45
N GLY A 296 5.64 31.06 7.59
CA GLY A 296 4.94 31.32 8.85
C GLY A 296 4.06 30.18 9.26
#